data_054ee357ef4d748bde26a2c28fe23cea
#
_entry.id   054ee357ef4d748bde26a2c28fe23cea
#
_cell.length_a   1.000
_cell.length_b   1.000
_cell.length_c   1.000
_cell.angle_alpha   90.00
_cell.angle_beta   90.00
_cell.angle_gamma   90.00
#
_symmetry.space_group_name_H-M   'P 1'
#
loop_
_entity.id
_entity.type
_entity.pdbx_description
1 polymer ?
#
loop_
_entity_poly.entity_id
_entity_poly.type
_entity_poly.pdbx_seq_one_letter_code
_entity_poly.pdbx_strand_id
1 'polypeptide(L)'
;MSRKPIIAGNWKMNLLQADAKALFEGIKNFTKDFTAPQLPEIIIAPVFTSLSVVNAEKCTCGCGCDKIAVAGQNCHWEKSGAFTGEVSVEMLADAGCSHVIIGHSERRQYFSETDEMINKKAKAILAGGLIPIICCGETLEQREAGVTDQHIAS
;
A
#
# COMPACT_ATOMS: atom_id res chain seq x y z
N MET A 1 12.92 14.50 16.14
CA MET A 1 13.19 13.23 15.41
C MET A 1 12.98 13.50 13.93
N SER A 2 13.95 13.20 13.07
CA SER A 2 13.77 13.30 11.62
C SER A 2 12.87 12.14 11.15
N ARG A 3 11.89 12.43 10.30
CA ARG A 3 11.05 11.40 9.70
C ARG A 3 11.90 10.57 8.71
N LYS A 4 11.74 9.25 8.75
CA LYS A 4 12.39 8.37 7.77
C LYS A 4 11.74 8.61 6.39
N PRO A 5 12.53 8.84 5.32
CA PRO A 5 11.99 8.95 3.97
C PRO A 5 11.34 7.62 3.53
N ILE A 6 10.22 7.72 2.80
CA ILE A 6 9.50 6.57 2.26
C ILE A 6 9.35 6.77 0.74
N ILE A 7 9.63 5.73 -0.03
CA ILE A 7 9.33 5.65 -1.45
C ILE A 7 8.33 4.51 -1.65
N ALA A 8 7.09 4.86 -1.99
CA ALA A 8 6.02 3.88 -2.19
C ALA A 8 5.62 3.82 -3.67
N GLY A 9 5.69 2.63 -4.27
CA GLY A 9 5.27 2.35 -5.63
C GLY A 9 3.93 1.62 -5.68
N ASN A 10 2.86 2.33 -6.05
CA ASN A 10 1.58 1.72 -6.33
C ASN A 10 1.56 1.23 -7.78
N TRP A 11 1.52 -0.10 -7.98
CA TRP A 11 1.51 -0.69 -9.32
C TRP A 11 0.14 -0.63 -9.98
N LYS A 12 -0.87 -0.26 -9.21
CA LYS A 12 -2.27 -0.18 -9.68
C LYS A 12 -2.71 -1.52 -10.29
N MET A 13 -3.55 -1.49 -11.33
CA MET A 13 -4.03 -2.69 -12.03
C MET A 13 -3.10 -3.04 -13.20
N ASN A 14 -1.84 -3.36 -12.90
CA ASN A 14 -0.84 -3.73 -13.90
C ASN A 14 -0.08 -4.98 -13.47
N LEU A 15 0.55 -5.62 -14.43
CA LEU A 15 1.44 -6.77 -14.33
C LEU A 15 0.74 -8.09 -13.99
N LEU A 16 1.07 -9.10 -14.75
CA LEU A 16 0.81 -10.50 -14.41
C LEU A 16 1.87 -10.99 -13.41
N GLN A 17 1.65 -12.15 -12.80
CA GLN A 17 2.51 -12.67 -11.74
C GLN A 17 3.98 -12.78 -12.14
N ALA A 18 4.27 -13.23 -13.37
CA ALA A 18 5.64 -13.36 -13.87
C ALA A 18 6.34 -12.00 -13.98
N ASP A 19 5.64 -10.99 -14.51
CA ASP A 19 6.19 -9.64 -14.68
C ASP A 19 6.32 -8.94 -13.32
N ALA A 20 5.38 -9.17 -12.40
CA ALA A 20 5.42 -8.67 -11.03
C ALA A 20 6.65 -9.20 -10.29
N LYS A 21 6.94 -10.51 -10.44
CA LYS A 21 8.15 -11.14 -9.91
C LYS A 21 9.41 -10.52 -10.51
N ALA A 22 9.48 -10.42 -11.84
CA ALA A 22 10.64 -9.85 -12.53
C ALA A 22 10.93 -8.40 -12.12
N LEU A 23 9.88 -7.56 -12.00
CA LEU A 23 10.01 -6.18 -11.53
C LEU A 23 10.51 -6.13 -10.08
N PHE A 24 9.96 -6.97 -9.19
CA PHE A 24 10.41 -7.04 -7.80
C PHE A 24 11.89 -7.43 -7.70
N GLU A 25 12.32 -8.46 -8.44
CA GLU A 25 13.73 -8.88 -8.50
C GLU A 25 14.63 -7.74 -9.04
N GLY A 26 14.18 -7.00 -10.04
CA GLY A 26 14.87 -5.83 -10.55
C GLY A 26 15.07 -4.75 -9.49
N ILE A 27 14.02 -4.40 -8.73
CA ILE A 27 14.08 -3.42 -7.63
C ILE A 27 15.03 -3.94 -6.53
N LYS A 28 14.91 -5.19 -6.14
CA LYS A 28 15.75 -5.84 -5.13
C LYS A 28 17.23 -5.79 -5.54
N ASN A 29 17.55 -6.15 -6.78
CA ASN A 29 18.91 -6.11 -7.30
C ASN A 29 19.48 -4.69 -7.38
N PHE A 30 18.67 -3.71 -7.77
CA PHE A 30 19.05 -2.31 -7.80
C PHE A 30 19.37 -1.76 -6.40
N THR A 31 18.59 -2.18 -5.39
CA THR A 31 18.68 -1.63 -4.03
C THR A 31 19.66 -2.37 -3.11
N LYS A 32 20.19 -3.52 -3.53
CA LYS A 32 21.06 -4.37 -2.67
C LYS A 32 22.34 -3.67 -2.21
N ASP A 33 22.90 -2.80 -3.04
CA ASP A 33 24.18 -2.13 -2.79
C ASP A 33 24.00 -0.81 -1.99
N PHE A 34 22.75 -0.39 -1.74
CA PHE A 34 22.49 0.78 -0.90
C PHE A 34 22.52 0.40 0.58
N THR A 35 23.31 1.12 1.37
CA THR A 35 23.44 0.89 2.81
C THR A 35 22.67 1.91 3.64
N ALA A 36 22.11 1.45 4.79
CA ALA A 36 21.60 2.39 5.80
C ALA A 36 22.75 3.28 6.32
N PRO A 37 22.49 4.55 6.70
CA PRO A 37 21.18 5.17 6.98
C PRO A 37 20.53 5.91 5.79
N GLN A 38 21.11 5.87 4.61
CA GLN A 38 20.68 6.69 3.46
C GLN A 38 19.52 6.05 2.67
N LEU A 39 19.22 4.78 2.92
CA LEU A 39 18.14 4.10 2.21
C LEU A 39 16.78 4.54 2.75
N PRO A 40 15.89 5.10 1.92
CA PRO A 40 14.50 5.30 2.28
C PRO A 40 13.84 3.92 2.53
N GLU A 41 12.73 3.91 3.23
CA GLU A 41 11.86 2.74 3.25
C GLU A 41 11.22 2.59 1.88
N ILE A 42 11.38 1.40 1.28
CA ILE A 42 10.82 1.10 -0.03
C ILE A 42 9.56 0.25 0.20
N ILE A 43 8.44 0.70 -0.34
CA ILE A 43 7.16 0.01 -0.27
C ILE A 43 6.68 -0.22 -1.69
N ILE A 44 6.26 -1.43 -2.01
CA ILE A 44 5.61 -1.74 -3.28
C ILE A 44 4.20 -2.27 -3.04
N ALA A 45 3.27 -1.90 -3.89
CA ALA A 45 1.88 -2.33 -3.80
C ALA A 45 1.45 -2.99 -5.12
N PRO A 46 1.70 -4.30 -5.29
CA PRO A 46 1.22 -5.08 -6.42
C PRO A 46 -0.29 -5.36 -6.30
N VAL A 47 -0.91 -5.85 -7.38
CA VAL A 47 -2.29 -6.34 -7.33
C VAL A 47 -2.41 -7.53 -6.37
N PHE A 48 -3.61 -7.77 -5.82
CA PHE A 48 -3.85 -8.83 -4.83
C PHE A 48 -3.39 -10.21 -5.30
N THR A 49 -3.60 -10.54 -6.58
CA THR A 49 -3.22 -11.82 -7.18
C THR A 49 -1.71 -12.04 -7.27
N SER A 50 -0.90 -11.00 -7.08
CA SER A 50 0.57 -11.07 -7.15
C SER A 50 1.24 -10.92 -5.78
N LEU A 51 0.48 -10.69 -4.68
CA LEU A 51 1.04 -10.46 -3.35
C LEU A 51 1.89 -11.65 -2.86
N SER A 52 1.33 -12.85 -2.89
CA SER A 52 2.04 -14.06 -2.44
C SER A 52 3.27 -14.39 -3.29
N VAL A 53 3.17 -14.20 -4.60
CA VAL A 53 4.30 -14.43 -5.52
C VAL A 53 5.44 -13.46 -5.23
N VAL A 54 5.14 -12.17 -5.05
CA VAL A 54 6.14 -11.15 -4.72
C VAL A 54 6.74 -11.39 -3.33
N ASN A 55 5.92 -11.74 -2.35
CA ASN A 55 6.42 -12.04 -1.00
C ASN A 55 7.31 -13.28 -0.93
N ALA A 56 7.06 -14.29 -1.77
CA ALA A 56 7.89 -15.48 -1.84
C ALA A 56 9.33 -15.16 -2.32
N GLU A 57 9.54 -14.06 -3.04
CA GLU A 57 10.86 -13.60 -3.49
C GLU A 57 11.63 -12.79 -2.43
N LYS A 58 11.01 -12.47 -1.30
CA LYS A 58 11.72 -11.86 -0.17
C LYS A 58 12.74 -12.85 0.37
N CYS A 59 13.91 -12.34 0.68
CA CYS A 59 14.96 -13.17 1.24
C CYS A 59 14.74 -13.42 2.73
N THR A 60 14.80 -14.65 3.16
CA THR A 60 14.76 -15.07 4.57
C THR A 60 16.15 -15.19 5.19
N CYS A 61 17.21 -14.82 4.45
CA CYS A 61 18.60 -15.06 4.85
C CYS A 61 19.19 -14.03 5.83
N GLY A 62 18.42 -13.01 6.26
CA GLY A 62 18.93 -11.94 7.15
C GLY A 62 19.97 -11.00 6.49
N CYS A 63 20.20 -11.10 5.17
CA CYS A 63 21.18 -10.28 4.45
C CYS A 63 20.77 -8.81 4.26
N GLY A 64 19.61 -8.40 4.81
CA GLY A 64 19.08 -7.03 4.68
C GLY A 64 18.36 -6.74 3.35
N CYS A 65 18.12 -7.77 2.52
CA CYS A 65 17.23 -7.64 1.36
C CYS A 65 15.75 -7.60 1.75
N ASP A 66 15.39 -7.75 3.03
CA ASP A 66 14.06 -7.52 3.60
C ASP A 66 13.67 -6.02 3.70
N LYS A 67 14.40 -5.15 3.00
CA LYS A 67 14.19 -3.69 3.04
C LYS A 67 12.98 -3.24 2.22
N ILE A 68 12.41 -4.13 1.39
CA ILE A 68 11.26 -3.81 0.56
C ILE A 68 10.00 -4.32 1.26
N ALA A 69 9.18 -3.40 1.73
CA ALA A 69 7.88 -3.68 2.29
C ALA A 69 6.85 -3.93 1.17
N VAL A 70 5.87 -4.79 1.44
CA VAL A 70 4.76 -5.04 0.51
C VAL A 70 3.48 -4.48 1.11
N ALA A 71 2.71 -3.79 0.27
CA ALA A 71 1.44 -3.19 0.64
C ALA A 71 0.28 -3.78 -0.17
N GLY A 72 -0.87 -3.96 0.47
CA GLY A 72 -2.14 -4.13 -0.24
C GLY A 72 -2.60 -2.80 -0.85
N GLN A 73 -3.30 -2.85 -1.98
CA GLN A 73 -3.83 -1.65 -2.65
C GLN A 73 -5.18 -1.18 -2.08
N ASN A 74 -5.79 -1.98 -1.22
CA ASN A 74 -7.05 -1.74 -0.52
C ASN A 74 -7.26 -2.83 0.53
N CYS A 75 -8.26 -2.67 1.41
CA CYS A 75 -8.81 -3.74 2.25
C CYS A 75 -10.27 -3.47 2.55
N HIS A 76 -10.98 -4.50 3.06
CA HIS A 76 -12.25 -4.35 3.74
C HIS A 76 -11.99 -4.21 5.26
N TRP A 77 -12.91 -3.55 5.98
CA TRP A 77 -12.78 -3.35 7.45
C TRP A 77 -13.31 -4.52 8.28
N GLU A 78 -14.13 -5.39 7.70
CA GLU A 78 -14.58 -6.61 8.37
C GLU A 78 -13.52 -7.72 8.24
N LYS A 79 -13.41 -8.54 9.28
CA LYS A 79 -12.45 -9.65 9.31
C LYS A 79 -12.83 -10.78 8.37
N SER A 80 -14.12 -11.07 8.26
CA SER A 80 -14.67 -12.13 7.42
C SER A 80 -16.17 -11.89 7.21
N GLY A 81 -16.80 -12.63 6.31
CA GLY A 81 -18.24 -12.58 6.12
C GLY A 81 -18.68 -12.60 4.65
N ALA A 82 -19.92 -12.21 4.40
CA ALA A 82 -20.54 -12.19 3.09
C ALA A 82 -20.17 -10.91 2.30
N PHE A 83 -18.89 -10.78 1.98
CA PHE A 83 -18.30 -9.64 1.24
C PHE A 83 -17.58 -10.15 -0.01
N THR A 84 -18.33 -10.72 -0.92
CA THR A 84 -17.79 -11.35 -2.15
C THR A 84 -16.88 -10.39 -2.91
N GLY A 85 -15.62 -10.82 -3.12
CA GLY A 85 -14.59 -10.05 -3.84
C GLY A 85 -13.71 -9.16 -2.96
N GLU A 86 -14.04 -8.99 -1.67
CA GLU A 86 -13.23 -8.20 -0.73
C GLU A 86 -12.09 -9.02 -0.10
N VAL A 87 -11.07 -8.30 0.35
CA VAL A 87 -9.90 -8.85 1.04
C VAL A 87 -9.78 -8.19 2.42
N SER A 88 -9.73 -9.01 3.48
CA SER A 88 -9.60 -8.51 4.84
C SER A 88 -8.15 -8.13 5.19
N VAL A 89 -7.98 -7.40 6.29
CA VAL A 89 -6.65 -7.04 6.81
C VAL A 89 -5.84 -8.28 7.18
N GLU A 90 -6.49 -9.28 7.79
CA GLU A 90 -5.86 -10.54 8.16
C GLU A 90 -5.37 -11.32 6.92
N MET A 91 -6.14 -11.33 5.83
CA MET A 91 -5.73 -11.95 4.57
C MET A 91 -4.51 -11.25 3.97
N LEU A 92 -4.42 -9.91 4.08
CA LEU A 92 -3.26 -9.16 3.64
C LEU A 92 -2.03 -9.45 4.50
N ALA A 93 -2.21 -9.54 5.82
CA ALA A 93 -1.13 -9.91 6.73
C ALA A 93 -0.59 -11.32 6.43
N ASP A 94 -1.48 -12.28 6.21
CA ASP A 94 -1.13 -13.67 5.82
C ASP A 94 -0.40 -13.72 4.48
N ALA A 95 -0.82 -12.87 3.52
CA ALA A 95 -0.11 -12.69 2.24
C ALA A 95 1.24 -11.95 2.37
N GLY A 96 1.67 -11.57 3.60
CA GLY A 96 2.95 -10.96 3.92
C GLY A 96 3.01 -9.44 3.71
N CYS A 97 1.86 -8.76 3.63
CA CYS A 97 1.81 -7.31 3.61
C CYS A 97 2.13 -6.73 5.00
N SER A 98 2.83 -5.62 5.03
CA SER A 98 3.05 -4.80 6.23
C SER A 98 2.32 -3.46 6.16
N HIS A 99 1.87 -3.06 4.99
CA HIS A 99 1.19 -1.80 4.72
C HIS A 99 -0.07 -2.03 3.88
N VAL A 100 -1.00 -1.07 3.92
CA VAL A 100 -2.20 -1.06 3.07
C VAL A 100 -2.49 0.37 2.60
N ILE A 101 -2.63 0.56 1.30
CA ILE A 101 -3.10 1.82 0.70
C ILE A 101 -4.61 1.88 0.85
N ILE A 102 -5.13 2.99 1.34
CA ILE A 102 -6.57 3.27 1.45
C ILE A 102 -6.90 4.69 1.01
N GLY A 103 -8.14 4.90 0.57
CA GLY A 103 -8.63 6.22 0.17
C GLY A 103 -8.01 6.76 -1.12
N HIS A 104 -7.40 5.90 -1.95
CA HIS A 104 -6.83 6.34 -3.23
C HIS A 104 -7.90 7.04 -4.09
N SER A 105 -7.52 8.11 -4.79
CA SER A 105 -8.44 8.93 -5.59
C SER A 105 -9.28 8.12 -6.57
N GLU A 106 -8.69 7.12 -7.22
CA GLU A 106 -9.42 6.21 -8.12
C GLU A 106 -10.53 5.45 -7.40
N ARG A 107 -10.33 5.03 -6.14
CA ARG A 107 -11.36 4.34 -5.38
C ARG A 107 -12.47 5.27 -4.90
N ARG A 108 -12.12 6.50 -4.54
CA ARG A 108 -13.11 7.54 -4.26
C ARG A 108 -13.96 7.84 -5.49
N GLN A 109 -13.33 7.97 -6.65
CA GLN A 109 -13.99 8.33 -7.91
C GLN A 109 -14.81 7.18 -8.51
N TYR A 110 -14.25 5.98 -8.60
CA TYR A 110 -14.85 4.87 -9.35
C TYR A 110 -15.66 3.91 -8.47
N PHE A 111 -15.38 3.86 -7.16
CA PHE A 111 -16.00 2.93 -6.23
C PHE A 111 -16.72 3.64 -5.07
N SER A 112 -16.87 4.97 -5.16
CA SER A 112 -17.59 5.79 -4.18
C SER A 112 -17.12 5.59 -2.74
N GLU A 113 -15.83 5.39 -2.50
CA GLU A 113 -15.27 5.28 -1.16
C GLU A 113 -15.37 6.62 -0.43
N THR A 114 -16.06 6.63 0.72
CA THR A 114 -16.23 7.80 1.58
C THR A 114 -15.18 7.87 2.68
N ASP A 115 -15.07 9.04 3.33
CA ASP A 115 -14.13 9.21 4.45
C ASP A 115 -14.50 8.33 5.65
N GLU A 116 -15.80 8.05 5.87
CA GLU A 116 -16.25 7.12 6.90
C GLU A 116 -15.79 5.69 6.61
N MET A 117 -15.86 5.24 5.35
CA MET A 117 -15.36 3.92 4.94
C MET A 117 -13.83 3.85 5.14
N ILE A 118 -13.12 4.91 4.75
CA ILE A 118 -11.67 5.00 4.90
C ILE A 118 -11.26 5.00 6.38
N ASN A 119 -12.00 5.71 7.22
CA ASN A 119 -11.80 5.69 8.68
C ASN A 119 -11.95 4.29 9.28
N LYS A 120 -13.01 3.54 8.87
CA LYS A 120 -13.19 2.14 9.28
C LYS A 120 -12.01 1.26 8.84
N LYS A 121 -11.57 1.39 7.59
CA LYS A 121 -10.41 0.69 7.06
C LYS A 121 -9.14 1.02 7.84
N ALA A 122 -8.87 2.29 8.10
CA ALA A 122 -7.69 2.73 8.86
C ALA A 122 -7.67 2.09 10.26
N LYS A 123 -8.81 2.10 10.97
CA LYS A 123 -8.94 1.46 12.29
C LYS A 123 -8.72 -0.05 12.23
N ALA A 124 -9.26 -0.73 11.22
CA ALA A 124 -9.08 -2.16 11.04
C ALA A 124 -7.60 -2.51 10.75
N ILE A 125 -6.93 -1.72 9.89
CA ILE A 125 -5.51 -1.92 9.56
C ILE A 125 -4.64 -1.78 10.80
N LEU A 126 -4.85 -0.73 11.60
CA LEU A 126 -4.11 -0.51 12.85
C LEU A 126 -4.37 -1.62 13.86
N ALA A 127 -5.63 -2.06 14.00
CA ALA A 127 -6.01 -3.16 14.89
C ALA A 127 -5.39 -4.51 14.43
N GLY A 128 -5.22 -4.71 13.13
CA GLY A 128 -4.55 -5.88 12.54
C GLY A 128 -3.02 -5.81 12.56
N GLY A 129 -2.43 -4.75 13.13
CA GLY A 129 -0.98 -4.58 13.25
C GLY A 129 -0.27 -4.16 11.95
N LEU A 130 -1.02 -3.76 10.92
CA LEU A 130 -0.46 -3.23 9.68
C LEU A 130 -0.42 -1.68 9.72
N ILE A 131 0.29 -1.10 8.76
CA ILE A 131 0.47 0.35 8.65
C ILE A 131 -0.41 0.89 7.50
N PRO A 132 -1.36 1.80 7.76
CA PRO A 132 -2.15 2.41 6.71
C PRO A 132 -1.35 3.47 5.95
N ILE A 133 -1.46 3.46 4.62
CA ILE A 133 -1.04 4.55 3.74
C ILE A 133 -2.32 5.26 3.28
N ILE A 134 -2.66 6.34 3.95
CA ILE A 134 -3.92 7.07 3.72
C ILE A 134 -3.71 8.11 2.62
N CYS A 135 -4.45 7.98 1.53
CA CYS A 135 -4.45 8.97 0.45
C CYS A 135 -5.51 10.03 0.73
N CYS A 136 -5.08 11.29 0.72
CA CYS A 136 -5.94 12.46 0.77
C CYS A 136 -5.47 13.45 -0.30
N GLY A 137 -6.36 14.28 -0.79
CA GLY A 137 -6.04 15.27 -1.81
C GLY A 137 -7.30 15.88 -2.41
N GLU A 138 -7.15 17.06 -2.97
CA GLU A 138 -8.19 17.81 -3.65
C GLU A 138 -8.37 17.37 -5.11
N THR A 139 -9.54 17.67 -5.66
CA THR A 139 -9.79 17.59 -7.10
C THR A 139 -9.18 18.79 -7.83
N LEU A 140 -9.05 18.70 -9.17
CA LEU A 140 -8.59 19.83 -9.99
C LEU A 140 -9.49 21.07 -9.80
N GLU A 141 -10.80 20.87 -9.76
CA GLU A 141 -11.78 21.94 -9.55
C GLU A 141 -11.59 22.62 -8.19
N GLN A 142 -11.35 21.84 -7.13
CA GLN A 142 -11.08 22.40 -5.79
C GLN A 142 -9.74 23.16 -5.74
N ARG A 143 -8.73 22.70 -6.45
CA ARG A 143 -7.44 23.38 -6.59
C ARG A 143 -7.61 24.71 -7.34
N GLU A 144 -8.32 24.71 -8.46
CA GLU A 144 -8.61 25.92 -9.26
C GLU A 144 -9.48 26.92 -8.48
N ALA A 145 -10.39 26.43 -7.64
CA ALA A 145 -11.17 27.27 -6.73
C ALA A 145 -10.38 27.78 -5.50
N GLY A 146 -9.14 27.35 -5.29
CA GLY A 146 -8.30 27.81 -4.18
C GLY A 146 -8.73 27.28 -2.80
N VAL A 147 -9.50 26.18 -2.73
CA VAL A 147 -10.06 25.64 -1.47
C VAL A 147 -9.31 24.40 -0.96
N THR A 148 -8.12 24.11 -1.48
CA THR A 148 -7.32 22.92 -1.12
C THR A 148 -7.13 22.76 0.38
N ASP A 149 -6.63 23.80 1.07
CA ASP A 149 -6.33 23.74 2.51
C ASP A 149 -7.62 23.49 3.32
N GLN A 150 -8.71 24.13 2.95
CA GLN A 150 -10.00 23.95 3.61
C GLN A 150 -10.53 22.52 3.41
N HIS A 151 -10.37 21.96 2.18
CA HIS A 151 -10.80 20.59 1.87
C HIS A 151 -9.98 19.54 2.62
N ILE A 152 -8.67 19.75 2.75
CA ILE A 152 -7.79 18.77 3.45
C ILE A 152 -7.95 18.85 4.98
N ALA A 153 -8.36 19.99 5.51
CA ALA A 153 -8.55 20.20 6.96
C ALA A 153 -9.93 19.76 7.48
N SER A 154 -10.90 19.52 6.59
CA SER A 154 -12.26 19.08 6.95
C SER A 154 -12.33 17.57 7.16
#